data_99ce68fc09316600e6ed02e85fb63d7b
#
_entry.id   99ce68fc09316600e6ed02e85fb63d7b
#
_cell.length_a   1.000
_cell.length_b   1.000
_cell.length_c   1.000
_cell.angle_alpha   90.00
_cell.angle_beta   90.00
_cell.angle_gamma   90.00
#
_symmetry.space_group_name_H-M   'P 1'
#
loop_
_entity.id
_entity.type
_entity.pdbx_description
1 polymer ?
#
loop_
_entity_poly.entity_id
_entity_poly.type
_entity_poly.pdbx_seq_one_letter_code
_entity_poly.pdbx_strand_id
1 'polypeptide(L)'
;MALFVLLHRVIRIALQRYRECEPRSILVWRDVLFDLALVFLVYPALSNSVRGEQSAHEVSVYSEEQATRGRCLYAEHCASCHGVKLEGASSMPLSGATFEERWADEKHSVDDLFYIVHTLMPYGRPATLSKQEYIDIVAYLLLMNGYPAGAQELPLDPKVLAGITIRPQQP
;
A
#
# COMPACT_ATOMS: atom_id res chain seq x y z
N MET A 1 32.34 -0.89 -23.29
CA MET A 1 31.43 -2.01 -22.92
C MET A 1 30.85 -1.85 -21.52
N ALA A 2 31.56 -1.41 -20.49
CA ALA A 2 31.03 -1.27 -19.12
C ALA A 2 29.87 -0.29 -18.98
N LEU A 3 29.91 0.84 -19.68
CA LEU A 3 28.84 1.87 -19.63
C LEU A 3 27.48 1.36 -20.15
N PHE A 4 27.53 0.52 -21.18
CA PHE A 4 26.31 -0.07 -21.79
C PHE A 4 25.63 -1.09 -20.86
N VAL A 5 26.41 -1.84 -20.10
CA VAL A 5 25.90 -2.80 -19.10
C VAL A 5 25.28 -2.07 -17.91
N LEU A 6 25.90 -0.97 -17.47
CA LEU A 6 25.35 -0.13 -16.39
C LEU A 6 24.02 0.52 -16.81
N LEU A 7 23.95 1.08 -18.01
CA LEU A 7 22.75 1.69 -18.55
C LEU A 7 21.59 0.68 -18.67
N HIS A 8 21.90 -0.55 -19.14
CA HIS A 8 20.91 -1.63 -19.22
C HIS A 8 20.40 -2.07 -17.84
N ARG A 9 21.27 -2.11 -16.82
CA ARG A 9 20.85 -2.42 -15.44
C ARG A 9 19.96 -1.33 -14.86
N VAL A 10 20.31 -0.05 -15.04
CA VAL A 10 19.51 1.09 -14.54
C VAL A 10 18.14 1.13 -15.21
N ILE A 11 18.10 0.95 -16.56
CA ILE A 11 16.84 0.91 -17.31
C ILE A 11 16.00 -0.28 -16.87
N ARG A 12 16.58 -1.46 -16.66
CA ARG A 12 15.85 -2.65 -16.21
C ARG A 12 15.27 -2.48 -14.81
N ILE A 13 16.02 -1.86 -13.89
CA ILE A 13 15.54 -1.56 -12.52
C ILE A 13 14.42 -0.51 -12.56
N ALA A 14 14.56 0.53 -13.38
CA ALA A 14 13.53 1.55 -13.56
C ALA A 14 12.24 0.97 -14.16
N LEU A 15 12.36 0.11 -15.19
CA LEU A 15 11.22 -0.57 -15.81
C LEU A 15 10.57 -1.60 -14.88
N GLN A 16 11.35 -2.26 -14.02
CA GLN A 16 10.80 -3.18 -13.02
C GLN A 16 10.04 -2.43 -11.95
N ARG A 17 10.56 -1.30 -11.45
CA ARG A 17 9.82 -0.41 -10.53
C ARG A 17 8.54 0.15 -11.16
N TYR A 18 8.59 0.53 -12.43
CA TYR A 18 7.43 1.02 -13.16
C TYR A 18 6.34 -0.07 -13.28
N ARG A 19 6.71 -1.32 -13.58
CA ARG A 19 5.76 -2.46 -13.61
C ARG A 19 5.12 -2.77 -12.26
N GLU A 20 5.83 -2.56 -11.17
CA GLU A 20 5.30 -2.81 -9.83
C GLU A 20 4.33 -1.72 -9.37
N CYS A 21 4.39 -0.54 -9.98
CA CYS A 21 3.52 0.60 -9.70
C CYS A 21 2.36 0.76 -10.69
N GLU A 22 2.28 -0.03 -11.75
CA GLU A 22 1.11 -0.01 -12.63
C GLU A 22 -0.09 -0.74 -11.98
N PRO A 23 -1.29 -0.15 -12.01
CA PRO A 23 -2.49 -0.83 -11.54
C PRO A 23 -2.71 -2.10 -12.37
N ARG A 24 -2.80 -3.23 -11.69
CA ARG A 24 -3.01 -4.57 -12.30
C ARG A 24 -4.19 -4.63 -13.27
N SER A 25 -5.11 -3.69 -13.18
CA SER A 25 -6.30 -3.61 -14.04
C SER A 25 -5.98 -3.45 -15.54
N ILE A 26 -4.83 -2.87 -15.91
CA ILE A 26 -4.47 -2.65 -17.33
C ILE A 26 -3.84 -3.92 -17.94
N LEU A 27 -3.14 -4.73 -17.16
CA LEU A 27 -2.48 -5.95 -17.63
C LEU A 27 -3.47 -7.12 -17.81
N VAL A 28 -4.51 -7.19 -16.99
CA VAL A 28 -5.49 -8.30 -17.02
C VAL A 28 -6.34 -8.28 -18.31
N TRP A 29 -6.65 -7.11 -18.86
CA TRP A 29 -7.49 -7.01 -20.06
C TRP A 29 -6.80 -7.49 -21.35
N ARG A 30 -5.48 -7.47 -21.41
CA ARG A 30 -4.73 -7.87 -22.59
C ARG A 30 -4.60 -9.39 -22.70
N ASP A 31 -4.51 -10.10 -21.57
CA ASP A 31 -4.34 -11.55 -21.54
C ASP A 31 -5.69 -12.29 -21.53
N VAL A 32 -6.75 -11.67 -20.99
CA VAL A 32 -8.11 -12.24 -20.95
C VAL A 32 -8.73 -12.38 -22.35
N LEU A 33 -8.40 -11.51 -23.29
CA LEU A 33 -8.95 -11.58 -24.66
C LEU A 33 -8.36 -12.74 -25.49
N PHE A 34 -7.20 -13.28 -25.12
CA PHE A 34 -6.59 -14.42 -25.81
C PHE A 34 -7.06 -15.77 -25.27
N ASP A 35 -7.42 -15.86 -23.98
CA ASP A 35 -7.83 -17.12 -23.34
C ASP A 35 -9.34 -17.42 -23.44
N LEU A 36 -10.19 -16.42 -23.66
CA LEU A 36 -11.65 -16.62 -23.77
C LEU A 36 -12.09 -17.44 -24.98
N ALA A 37 -11.24 -17.60 -25.99
CA ALA A 37 -11.57 -18.42 -27.19
C ALA A 37 -11.42 -19.93 -26.94
N LEU A 38 -10.67 -20.37 -25.93
CA LEU A 38 -10.37 -21.80 -25.70
C LEU A 38 -11.19 -22.43 -24.55
N VAL A 39 -11.76 -21.63 -23.65
CA VAL A 39 -12.44 -22.15 -22.44
C VAL A 39 -13.92 -22.48 -22.67
N PHE A 40 -14.56 -21.96 -23.72
CA PHE A 40 -15.99 -22.22 -23.98
C PHE A 40 -16.33 -23.65 -24.46
N LEU A 41 -15.35 -24.52 -24.68
CA LEU A 41 -15.58 -25.87 -25.24
C LEU A 41 -15.49 -27.03 -24.23
N VAL A 42 -15.07 -26.83 -22.96
CA VAL A 42 -14.71 -28.01 -22.12
C VAL A 42 -15.36 -28.08 -20.73
N TYR A 43 -16.06 -27.08 -20.18
CA TYR A 43 -16.56 -27.24 -18.81
C TYR A 43 -18.04 -26.93 -18.60
N PRO A 44 -18.90 -27.97 -18.52
CA PRO A 44 -20.10 -27.88 -17.67
C PRO A 44 -19.81 -28.39 -16.25
N ALA A 45 -20.22 -27.59 -15.26
CA ALA A 45 -20.58 -27.99 -13.92
C ALA A 45 -19.47 -28.47 -12.97
N LEU A 46 -18.95 -27.56 -12.17
CA LEU A 46 -18.63 -27.81 -10.75
C LEU A 46 -18.73 -26.47 -9.99
N SER A 47 -19.96 -26.12 -9.60
CA SER A 47 -20.22 -25.09 -8.62
C SER A 47 -19.89 -25.63 -7.21
N ASN A 48 -18.66 -25.52 -6.79
CA ASN A 48 -18.32 -25.65 -5.37
C ASN A 48 -18.25 -24.25 -4.77
N SER A 49 -19.29 -23.91 -4.03
CA SER A 49 -19.29 -22.78 -3.11
C SER A 49 -18.18 -22.99 -2.06
N VAL A 50 -17.05 -22.38 -2.26
CA VAL A 50 -16.07 -22.19 -1.18
C VAL A 50 -16.66 -21.12 -0.27
N ARG A 51 -17.32 -21.59 0.79
CA ARG A 51 -17.77 -20.78 1.91
C ARG A 51 -16.51 -20.40 2.68
N GLY A 52 -15.94 -19.24 2.37
CA GLY A 52 -14.83 -18.69 3.14
C GLY A 52 -15.27 -18.51 4.58
N GLU A 53 -14.64 -19.21 5.50
CA GLU A 53 -14.73 -18.97 6.93
C GLU A 53 -14.32 -17.51 7.17
N GLN A 54 -15.29 -16.71 7.58
CA GLN A 54 -15.05 -15.38 8.11
C GLN A 54 -14.38 -15.55 9.47
N SER A 55 -13.08 -15.53 9.47
CA SER A 55 -12.27 -15.34 10.67
C SER A 55 -12.63 -14.00 11.30
N ALA A 56 -12.77 -13.98 12.63
CA ALA A 56 -13.26 -12.88 13.44
C ALA A 56 -12.64 -11.53 13.05
N HIS A 57 -13.50 -10.58 12.78
CA HIS A 57 -13.37 -9.15 12.62
C HIS A 57 -12.07 -8.49 13.11
N GLU A 58 -11.03 -8.61 12.35
CA GLU A 58 -10.03 -7.56 12.28
C GLU A 58 -10.56 -6.54 11.26
N VAL A 59 -10.83 -5.32 11.73
CA VAL A 59 -11.42 -4.29 10.86
C VAL A 59 -10.40 -3.89 9.82
N SER A 60 -10.50 -4.49 8.66
CA SER A 60 -9.69 -4.11 7.50
C SER A 60 -10.21 -2.77 6.98
N VAL A 61 -9.35 -1.76 6.98
CA VAL A 61 -9.75 -0.36 6.82
C VAL A 61 -9.27 0.28 5.52
N TYR A 62 -8.47 -0.42 4.71
CA TYR A 62 -7.95 0.04 3.43
C TYR A 62 -7.99 -1.10 2.40
N SER A 63 -7.94 -0.81 1.10
CA SER A 63 -7.84 -1.83 0.06
C SER A 63 -6.38 -2.09 -0.35
N GLU A 64 -6.10 -3.29 -0.91
CA GLU A 64 -4.77 -3.61 -1.46
C GLU A 64 -4.37 -2.66 -2.59
N GLU A 65 -5.35 -2.25 -3.41
CA GLU A 65 -5.12 -1.29 -4.50
C GLU A 65 -4.69 0.07 -3.95
N GLN A 66 -5.34 0.53 -2.89
CA GLN A 66 -4.98 1.77 -2.22
C GLN A 66 -3.55 1.70 -1.66
N ALA A 67 -3.21 0.64 -0.95
CA ALA A 67 -1.86 0.44 -0.43
C ALA A 67 -0.80 0.29 -1.55
N THR A 68 -1.18 -0.28 -2.69
CA THR A 68 -0.28 -0.38 -3.86
C THR A 68 0.02 1.00 -4.46
N ARG A 69 -0.98 1.89 -4.59
CA ARG A 69 -0.74 3.28 -4.99
C ARG A 69 0.15 4.00 -3.98
N GLY A 70 -0.14 3.81 -2.68
CA GLY A 70 0.65 4.36 -1.59
C GLY A 70 2.10 3.91 -1.59
N ARG A 71 2.39 2.65 -1.94
CA ARG A 71 3.75 2.13 -2.10
C ARG A 71 4.54 2.91 -3.14
N CYS A 72 3.94 3.23 -4.26
CA CYS A 72 4.59 3.98 -5.33
C CYS A 72 4.90 5.41 -4.92
N LEU A 73 3.94 6.08 -4.29
CA LEU A 73 4.10 7.42 -3.75
C LEU A 73 5.15 7.47 -2.63
N TYR A 74 5.17 6.45 -1.75
CA TYR A 74 6.18 6.31 -0.71
C TYR A 74 7.59 6.18 -1.30
N ALA A 75 7.76 5.34 -2.32
CA ALA A 75 9.04 5.13 -2.97
C ALA A 75 9.60 6.42 -3.61
N GLU A 76 8.72 7.28 -4.12
CA GLU A 76 9.09 8.54 -4.76
C GLU A 76 9.37 9.66 -3.74
N HIS A 77 8.56 9.78 -2.69
CA HIS A 77 8.55 10.96 -1.83
C HIS A 77 9.10 10.74 -0.41
N CYS A 78 9.17 9.50 0.07
CA CYS A 78 9.46 9.18 1.47
C CYS A 78 10.70 8.29 1.66
N ALA A 79 10.93 7.35 0.74
CA ALA A 79 11.95 6.31 0.90
C ALA A 79 13.38 6.83 1.03
N SER A 80 13.70 8.00 0.44
CA SER A 80 15.02 8.61 0.56
C SER A 80 15.43 8.94 1.99
N CYS A 81 14.44 9.22 2.87
CA CYS A 81 14.68 9.55 4.26
C CYS A 81 14.30 8.41 5.21
N HIS A 82 13.20 7.69 4.93
CA HIS A 82 12.67 6.67 5.82
C HIS A 82 13.08 5.22 5.46
N GLY A 83 13.91 5.05 4.41
CA GLY A 83 14.36 3.74 3.94
C GLY A 83 13.37 3.11 2.96
N VAL A 84 13.86 2.24 2.07
CA VAL A 84 13.07 1.61 1.00
C VAL A 84 12.03 0.62 1.57
N LYS A 85 12.33 0.04 2.72
CA LYS A 85 11.48 -0.93 3.45
C LYS A 85 10.96 -0.34 4.77
N LEU A 86 10.88 0.98 4.88
CA LEU A 86 10.48 1.69 6.09
C LEU A 86 11.43 1.50 7.29
N GLU A 87 12.62 0.96 7.05
CA GLU A 87 13.63 0.63 8.05
C GLU A 87 14.34 1.83 8.68
N GLY A 88 14.08 3.04 8.14
CA GLY A 88 14.81 4.26 8.49
C GLY A 88 16.10 4.42 7.69
N ALA A 89 16.55 5.66 7.53
CA ALA A 89 17.83 6.04 6.92
C ALA A 89 18.35 7.33 7.56
N SER A 90 18.09 8.50 6.97
CA SER A 90 18.36 9.79 7.60
C SER A 90 17.23 10.23 8.55
N SER A 91 16.10 9.54 8.53
CA SER A 91 14.95 9.74 9.42
C SER A 91 14.57 8.42 10.11
N MET A 92 13.67 8.53 11.10
CA MET A 92 13.22 7.38 11.90
C MET A 92 12.58 6.29 11.05
N PRO A 93 12.64 5.01 11.48
CA PRO A 93 11.85 3.93 10.93
C PRO A 93 10.35 4.23 10.97
N LEU A 94 9.62 3.75 9.96
CA LEU A 94 8.16 3.82 9.89
C LEU A 94 7.52 2.42 9.95
N SER A 95 8.25 1.42 10.45
CA SER A 95 7.76 0.05 10.63
C SER A 95 8.32 -0.59 11.89
N GLY A 96 7.70 -1.69 12.30
CA GLY A 96 8.10 -2.49 13.45
C GLY A 96 7.94 -1.75 14.78
N ALA A 97 8.81 -2.04 15.76
CA ALA A 97 8.70 -1.53 17.13
C ALA A 97 8.57 0.00 17.21
N THR A 98 9.31 0.75 16.39
CA THR A 98 9.22 2.22 16.36
C THR A 98 7.83 2.71 15.92
N PHE A 99 7.20 2.03 14.98
CA PHE A 99 5.83 2.36 14.57
C PHE A 99 4.84 1.99 15.67
N GLU A 100 4.97 0.81 16.26
CA GLU A 100 4.09 0.32 17.31
C GLU A 100 4.15 1.21 18.56
N GLU A 101 5.34 1.54 19.06
CA GLU A 101 5.53 2.41 20.21
C GLU A 101 4.93 3.81 20.01
N ARG A 102 4.94 4.30 18.77
CA ARG A 102 4.46 5.65 18.47
C ARG A 102 2.97 5.72 18.19
N TRP A 103 2.40 4.70 17.53
CA TRP A 103 1.07 4.77 16.95
C TRP A 103 0.10 3.72 17.49
N ALA A 104 0.60 2.54 17.88
CA ALA A 104 -0.24 1.41 18.28
C ALA A 104 -0.49 1.36 19.78
N ASP A 105 -0.74 2.48 20.41
CA ASP A 105 -0.96 2.65 21.85
C ASP A 105 -2.44 2.73 22.23
N GLU A 106 -3.35 2.41 21.30
CA GLU A 106 -4.80 2.48 21.42
C GLU A 106 -5.37 3.90 21.65
N LYS A 107 -4.52 4.93 21.64
CA LYS A 107 -4.92 6.34 21.76
C LYS A 107 -4.85 7.06 20.42
N HIS A 108 -3.94 6.65 19.55
CA HIS A 108 -3.79 7.24 18.23
C HIS A 108 -4.73 6.58 17.24
N SER A 109 -5.32 7.42 16.41
CA SER A 109 -6.20 7.03 15.31
C SER A 109 -5.46 7.12 13.97
N VAL A 110 -6.08 6.59 12.92
CA VAL A 110 -5.60 6.78 11.55
C VAL A 110 -5.65 8.25 11.13
N ASP A 111 -6.56 9.07 11.71
CA ASP A 111 -6.59 10.51 11.48
C ASP A 111 -5.33 11.21 12.02
N ASP A 112 -4.86 10.81 13.22
CA ASP A 112 -3.63 11.36 13.79
C ASP A 112 -2.41 11.04 12.92
N LEU A 113 -2.31 9.80 12.43
CA LEU A 113 -1.25 9.39 11.51
C LEU A 113 -1.34 10.18 10.18
N PHE A 114 -2.54 10.26 9.59
CA PHE A 114 -2.79 11.04 8.38
C PHE A 114 -2.42 12.52 8.58
N TYR A 115 -2.83 13.11 9.71
CA TYR A 115 -2.52 14.50 10.04
C TYR A 115 -1.01 14.76 10.02
N ILE A 116 -0.22 13.93 10.71
CA ILE A 116 1.24 14.07 10.77
C ILE A 116 1.86 13.89 9.38
N VAL A 117 1.45 12.86 8.64
CA VAL A 117 2.00 12.61 7.30
C VAL A 117 1.66 13.76 6.34
N HIS A 118 0.43 14.26 6.36
CA HIS A 118 -0.01 15.34 5.50
C HIS A 118 0.63 16.69 5.86
N THR A 119 0.73 17.02 7.16
CA THR A 119 1.12 18.37 7.58
C THR A 119 2.62 18.56 7.76
N LEU A 120 3.38 17.48 7.97
CA LEU A 120 4.82 17.58 8.23
C LEU A 120 5.68 16.95 7.13
N MET A 121 5.11 16.13 6.23
CA MET A 121 5.86 15.39 5.21
C MET A 121 5.48 15.80 3.79
N PRO A 122 6.38 15.67 2.83
CA PRO A 122 7.82 15.44 2.97
C PRO A 122 8.50 16.58 3.70
N TYR A 123 9.44 16.27 4.59
CA TYR A 123 10.15 17.31 5.37
C TYR A 123 10.75 18.39 4.46
N GLY A 124 10.49 19.66 4.81
CA GLY A 124 10.90 20.82 4.01
C GLY A 124 9.94 21.17 2.86
N ARG A 125 8.99 20.29 2.52
CA ARG A 125 7.93 20.52 1.51
C ARG A 125 6.61 19.89 1.93
N PRO A 126 6.08 20.20 3.12
CA PRO A 126 4.84 19.59 3.61
C PRO A 126 3.64 19.96 2.73
N ALA A 127 2.62 19.14 2.73
CA ALA A 127 1.36 19.33 2.01
C ALA A 127 1.53 19.56 0.49
N THR A 128 2.57 19.00 -0.13
CA THR A 128 2.80 19.14 -1.58
C THR A 128 2.08 18.10 -2.42
N LEU A 129 1.64 17.00 -1.82
CA LEU A 129 0.81 15.98 -2.45
C LEU A 129 -0.67 16.27 -2.22
N SER A 130 -1.54 15.69 -3.02
CA SER A 130 -2.98 15.73 -2.77
C SER A 130 -3.35 14.93 -1.50
N LYS A 131 -4.49 15.24 -0.90
CA LYS A 131 -4.99 14.46 0.25
C LYS A 131 -5.17 12.98 -0.08
N GLN A 132 -5.58 12.66 -1.31
CA GLN A 132 -5.71 11.27 -1.78
C GLN A 132 -4.35 10.56 -1.81
N GLU A 133 -3.31 11.21 -2.29
CA GLU A 133 -1.96 10.63 -2.30
C GLU A 133 -1.43 10.40 -0.87
N TYR A 134 -1.71 11.30 0.04
CA TYR A 134 -1.34 11.12 1.45
C TYR A 134 -2.09 9.97 2.12
N ILE A 135 -3.39 9.81 1.89
CA ILE A 135 -4.15 8.71 2.49
C ILE A 135 -3.76 7.36 1.87
N ASP A 136 -3.39 7.33 0.58
CA ASP A 136 -2.83 6.15 -0.07
C ASP A 136 -1.48 5.75 0.58
N ILE A 137 -0.62 6.72 0.88
CA ILE A 137 0.63 6.47 1.64
C ILE A 137 0.31 5.91 3.03
N VAL A 138 -0.67 6.44 3.75
CA VAL A 138 -1.10 5.91 5.05
C VAL A 138 -1.55 4.45 4.94
N ALA A 139 -2.32 4.10 3.91
CA ALA A 139 -2.71 2.71 3.65
C ALA A 139 -1.49 1.80 3.46
N TYR A 140 -0.46 2.27 2.75
CA TYR A 140 0.79 1.53 2.61
C TYR A 140 1.56 1.39 3.93
N LEU A 141 1.60 2.42 4.76
CA LEU A 141 2.22 2.33 6.09
C LEU A 141 1.51 1.29 6.96
N LEU A 142 0.18 1.24 6.94
CA LEU A 142 -0.61 0.23 7.66
C LEU A 142 -0.31 -1.18 7.13
N LEU A 143 -0.27 -1.38 5.81
CA LEU A 143 0.09 -2.66 5.19
C LEU A 143 1.46 -3.15 5.68
N MET A 144 2.47 -2.28 5.65
CA MET A 144 3.84 -2.62 6.04
C MET A 144 4.00 -2.90 7.52
N ASN A 145 3.04 -2.51 8.34
CA ASN A 145 2.97 -2.80 9.77
C ASN A 145 1.96 -3.91 10.11
N GLY A 146 1.56 -4.72 9.12
CA GLY A 146 0.81 -5.95 9.33
C GLY A 146 -0.71 -5.78 9.48
N TYR A 147 -1.26 -4.57 9.29
CA TYR A 147 -2.72 -4.38 9.31
C TYR A 147 -3.34 -5.00 8.05
N PRO A 148 -4.46 -5.72 8.16
CA PRO A 148 -5.03 -6.41 7.02
C PRO A 148 -5.73 -5.46 6.05
N ALA A 149 -5.61 -5.74 4.76
CA ALA A 149 -6.39 -5.09 3.72
C ALA A 149 -7.83 -5.62 3.69
N GLY A 150 -8.75 -4.81 3.21
CA GLY A 150 -10.15 -5.15 3.01
C GLY A 150 -10.70 -4.77 1.65
N ALA A 151 -12.02 -4.74 1.58
CA ALA A 151 -12.73 -4.46 0.34
C ALA A 151 -12.92 -2.94 0.06
N GLN A 152 -12.67 -2.09 1.04
CA GLN A 152 -12.92 -0.65 0.95
C GLN A 152 -11.65 0.15 1.17
N GLU A 153 -11.58 1.31 0.53
CA GLU A 153 -10.48 2.27 0.73
C GLU A 153 -10.70 3.11 1.99
N LEU A 154 -9.61 3.54 2.60
CA LEU A 154 -9.63 4.60 3.61
C LEU A 154 -10.24 5.87 2.99
N PRO A 155 -11.31 6.40 3.56
CA PRO A 155 -11.93 7.63 3.06
C PRO A 155 -11.15 8.85 3.52
N LEU A 156 -11.40 9.99 2.87
CA LEU A 156 -10.89 11.30 3.31
C LEU A 156 -11.80 12.00 4.34
N ASP A 157 -12.64 11.24 5.05
CA ASP A 157 -13.51 11.77 6.09
C ASP A 157 -12.80 11.70 7.46
N PRO A 158 -12.44 12.84 8.07
CA PRO A 158 -11.74 12.85 9.35
C PRO A 158 -12.52 12.16 10.47
N LYS A 159 -13.86 12.18 10.44
CA LYS A 159 -14.67 11.50 11.47
C LYS A 159 -14.56 9.98 11.36
N VAL A 160 -14.46 9.46 10.14
CA VAL A 160 -14.26 8.03 9.91
C VAL A 160 -12.83 7.66 10.32
N LEU A 161 -11.82 8.42 9.90
CA LEU A 161 -10.41 8.17 10.23
C LEU A 161 -10.16 8.24 11.75
N ALA A 162 -10.75 9.19 12.45
CA ALA A 162 -10.66 9.32 13.92
C ALA A 162 -11.34 8.15 14.66
N GLY A 163 -12.30 7.49 14.02
CA GLY A 163 -12.95 6.29 14.57
C GLY A 163 -12.10 5.00 14.42
N ILE A 164 -11.00 5.03 13.66
CA ILE A 164 -10.15 3.88 13.43
C ILE A 164 -8.91 4.00 14.31
N THR A 165 -8.91 3.25 15.42
CA THR A 165 -7.78 3.20 16.35
C THR A 165 -6.69 2.29 15.82
N ILE A 166 -5.45 2.74 15.85
CA ILE A 166 -4.27 1.93 15.51
C ILE A 166 -3.94 1.07 16.74
N ARG A 167 -4.00 -0.25 16.59
CA ARG A 167 -3.77 -1.23 17.67
C ARG A 167 -2.53 -2.04 17.40
N PRO A 168 -1.83 -2.53 18.46
CA PRO A 168 -0.73 -3.47 18.28
C PRO A 168 -1.21 -4.70 17.50
N GLN A 169 -0.39 -5.16 16.55
CA GLN A 169 -0.67 -6.40 15.85
C GLN A 169 -0.35 -7.56 16.79
N GLN A 170 -1.26 -8.50 16.89
CA GLN A 170 -1.02 -9.72 17.67
C GLN A 170 -0.05 -10.64 16.90
N PRO A 171 0.94 -11.23 17.58
CA PRO A 171 1.88 -12.14 16.94
C PRO A 171 1.25 -13.45 16.47
#